data_284b604721ce0f04817186669ff12d7f
#
_entry.id   284b604721ce0f04817186669ff12d7f
#
_cell.length_a   1.000
_cell.length_b   1.000
_cell.length_c   1.000
_cell.angle_alpha   90.00
_cell.angle_beta   90.00
_cell.angle_gamma   90.00
#
_symmetry.space_group_name_H-M   'P 1'
#
loop_
_entity.id
_entity.type
_entity.pdbx_description
1 polymer ?
#
loop_
_entity_poly.entity_id
_entity_poly.type
_entity_poly.pdbx_seq_one_letter_code
_entity_poly.pdbx_strand_id
1 'polypeptide(L)'
;KEITREEIEKAGNDNFEIALPFGDRKYIASMQRLQFNEEQDVDAMEIMTEADNFNSLIALLLFDQTELDYYKEENEKQKLVVALVHIDNYEEVFDSIEEVKRSLLTAIIDRKVNKYFQNMDAIVRKLDRDKFIVLFQQQYMQRLEEDKFSILEGIKSTKAGNELEITLSMGFGIGGNSYVQNAEFARVAIDLALGRGGSQAVIKNNSDVSYYGVRGKEIERNTRVKARVKAQALREIMETREEIIIMGHPIADVDSFGAAIGLFCAAREIRKNAKIVLNTVTSSLRPLVESFSEAAGYPEDMFITAEQAEEIADAQTLVIVVDTNRPSY
;
A
#
# COMPACT_ATOMS: atom_id res chain seq x y z
N LYS A 1 -5.98 30.55 29.55
CA LYS A 1 -7.00 29.71 30.15
C LYS A 1 -6.90 29.91 31.64
N GLU A 2 -7.99 30.30 32.30
CA GLU A 2 -8.04 30.41 33.75
C GLU A 2 -8.36 29.04 34.34
N ILE A 3 -7.74 28.71 35.48
CA ILE A 3 -8.09 27.52 36.24
C ILE A 3 -9.46 27.78 36.86
N THR A 4 -10.46 27.01 36.53
CA THR A 4 -11.81 27.19 37.03
C THR A 4 -11.98 26.50 38.38
N ARG A 5 -12.94 26.98 39.19
CA ARG A 5 -13.28 26.36 40.46
C ARG A 5 -13.67 24.91 40.35
N GLU A 6 -14.36 24.54 39.27
CA GLU A 6 -14.72 23.12 38.97
C GLU A 6 -13.50 22.24 38.71
N GLU A 7 -12.46 22.77 38.08
CA GLU A 7 -11.20 22.04 37.85
C GLU A 7 -10.42 21.88 39.17
N ILE A 8 -10.51 22.85 40.09
CA ILE A 8 -9.94 22.75 41.43
C ILE A 8 -10.72 21.73 42.29
N GLU A 9 -12.05 21.70 42.19
CA GLU A 9 -12.88 20.75 42.92
C GLU A 9 -12.72 19.32 42.41
N LYS A 10 -12.40 19.12 41.15
CA LYS A 10 -12.05 17.81 40.54
C LYS A 10 -10.69 17.29 41.01
N ALA A 11 -9.80 18.12 41.50
CA ALA A 11 -8.57 17.71 42.16
C ALA A 11 -8.92 16.99 43.49
N GLY A 12 -9.39 15.77 43.37
CA GLY A 12 -9.68 14.87 44.48
C GLY A 12 -8.39 14.34 45.13
N ASN A 13 -8.40 13.10 45.63
CA ASN A 13 -7.23 12.42 46.20
C ASN A 13 -6.19 12.01 45.17
N ASP A 14 -6.51 12.14 43.86
CA ASP A 14 -5.63 11.82 42.76
C ASP A 14 -4.99 13.06 42.15
N ASN A 15 -3.76 12.96 41.69
CA ASN A 15 -3.06 14.02 40.98
C ASN A 15 -3.85 14.40 39.73
N PHE A 16 -4.27 15.66 39.64
CA PHE A 16 -4.97 16.20 38.48
C PHE A 16 -4.04 17.12 37.70
N GLU A 17 -3.84 16.84 36.43
CA GLU A 17 -2.94 17.61 35.55
C GLU A 17 -3.74 18.39 34.51
N ILE A 18 -3.42 19.66 34.33
CA ILE A 18 -4.01 20.54 33.33
C ILE A 18 -2.91 21.21 32.50
N ALA A 19 -3.06 21.22 31.20
CA ALA A 19 -2.22 22.02 30.31
C ALA A 19 -2.64 23.50 30.37
N LEU A 20 -1.72 24.38 30.73
CA LEU A 20 -1.91 25.81 30.83
C LEU A 20 -0.96 26.56 29.87
N PRO A 21 -1.45 27.00 28.69
CA PRO A 21 -0.68 27.94 27.88
C PRO A 21 -0.72 29.34 28.50
N PHE A 22 0.46 29.94 28.70
CA PHE A 22 0.60 31.29 29.19
C PHE A 22 1.64 32.07 28.37
N GLY A 23 1.20 33.03 27.59
CA GLY A 23 2.04 33.70 26.59
C GLY A 23 2.64 32.72 25.61
N ASP A 24 3.95 32.78 25.42
CA ASP A 24 4.69 31.86 24.54
C ASP A 24 5.14 30.59 25.25
N ARG A 25 4.72 30.37 26.49
CA ARG A 25 5.11 29.21 27.30
C ARG A 25 3.95 28.26 27.53
N LYS A 26 4.28 26.98 27.62
CA LYS A 26 3.34 25.89 27.92
C LYS A 26 3.69 25.30 29.29
N TYR A 27 2.75 25.32 30.21
CA TYR A 27 2.91 24.71 31.53
C TYR A 27 1.95 23.53 31.71
N ILE A 28 2.39 22.54 32.47
CA ILE A 28 1.49 21.57 33.09
C ILE A 28 1.34 21.96 34.55
N ALA A 29 0.11 22.23 34.95
CA ALA A 29 -0.24 22.43 36.36
C ALA A 29 -0.71 21.09 36.93
N SER A 30 0.04 20.58 37.91
CA SER A 30 -0.35 19.42 38.69
C SER A 30 -0.93 19.93 40.02
N MET A 31 -2.14 19.50 40.32
CA MET A 31 -2.85 19.87 41.56
C MET A 31 -3.00 18.63 42.41
N GLN A 32 -2.57 18.78 43.68
CA GLN A 32 -2.69 17.70 44.66
C GLN A 32 -3.29 18.26 45.97
N ARG A 33 -4.32 17.56 46.47
CA ARG A 33 -4.88 17.88 47.76
C ARG A 33 -3.99 17.32 48.87
N LEU A 34 -3.50 18.20 49.77
CA LEU A 34 -2.74 17.82 50.94
C LEU A 34 -3.73 17.61 52.10
N GLN A 35 -3.66 16.43 52.71
CA GLN A 35 -4.39 16.12 53.94
C GLN A 35 -3.39 16.26 55.12
N PHE A 36 -3.73 17.04 56.09
CA PHE A 36 -2.89 17.21 57.29
C PHE A 36 -3.39 16.29 58.38
N ASN A 37 -2.45 15.66 59.08
CA ASN A 37 -2.75 14.86 60.25
C ASN A 37 -2.48 15.70 61.50
N GLU A 38 -3.52 16.01 62.26
CA GLU A 38 -3.45 16.93 63.43
C GLU A 38 -2.41 16.52 64.47
N GLU A 39 -1.97 15.25 64.51
CA GLU A 39 -1.03 14.75 65.51
C GLU A 39 0.48 14.85 65.09
N GLN A 40 0.78 15.10 63.81
CA GLN A 40 2.16 15.03 63.30
C GLN A 40 2.69 16.35 62.68
N ASP A 41 1.83 17.29 62.32
CA ASP A 41 2.21 18.49 61.56
C ASP A 41 2.01 19.82 62.36
N VAL A 42 2.55 19.87 63.56
CA VAL A 42 2.41 21.06 64.49
C VAL A 42 2.94 22.36 63.88
N ASP A 43 4.04 22.29 63.07
CA ASP A 43 4.63 23.46 62.43
C ASP A 43 3.79 23.98 61.24
N ALA A 44 2.98 23.13 60.59
CA ALA A 44 2.06 23.54 59.54
C ALA A 44 0.82 24.23 60.08
N MET A 45 0.40 23.89 61.31
CA MET A 45 -0.73 24.53 61.99
C MET A 45 -0.47 25.96 62.40
N GLU A 46 0.80 26.33 62.74
CA GLU A 46 1.15 27.70 63.14
C GLU A 46 0.98 28.70 61.97
N ILE A 47 1.10 28.25 60.73
CA ILE A 47 0.87 29.05 59.52
C ILE A 47 -0.63 29.19 59.20
N MET A 48 -1.48 28.31 59.76
CA MET A 48 -2.93 28.21 59.44
C MET A 48 -3.85 28.88 60.44
N THR A 49 -3.35 29.47 61.52
CA THR A 49 -4.15 30.04 62.63
C THR A 49 -4.94 31.32 62.32
N GLU A 50 -4.84 31.88 61.11
CA GLU A 50 -5.63 33.06 60.72
C GLU A 50 -6.76 32.78 59.70
N ALA A 51 -6.99 31.51 59.29
CA ALA A 51 -8.03 31.16 58.30
C ALA A 51 -8.98 30.11 58.89
N ASP A 52 -10.11 30.53 59.42
CA ASP A 52 -11.20 29.67 59.84
C ASP A 52 -11.65 28.74 58.71
N ASN A 53 -11.60 27.44 58.97
CA ASN A 53 -12.22 26.37 58.18
C ASN A 53 -11.54 25.85 56.90
N PHE A 54 -10.22 25.68 56.83
CA PHE A 54 -9.63 24.91 55.73
C PHE A 54 -9.22 23.51 56.18
N ASN A 55 -10.08 22.50 55.88
CA ASN A 55 -9.75 21.09 56.10
C ASN A 55 -8.80 20.48 55.05
N SER A 56 -8.35 21.25 54.08
CA SER A 56 -7.42 20.78 53.07
C SER A 56 -6.72 21.94 52.34
N LEU A 57 -5.45 21.80 52.07
CA LEU A 57 -4.69 22.66 51.16
C LEU A 57 -4.56 21.99 49.80
N ILE A 58 -4.44 22.79 48.76
CA ILE A 58 -4.16 22.29 47.40
C ILE A 58 -2.76 22.78 47.02
N ALA A 59 -1.85 21.86 46.83
CA ALA A 59 -0.56 22.16 46.23
C ALA A 59 -0.73 22.30 44.73
N LEU A 60 -0.28 23.43 44.18
CA LEU A 60 -0.22 23.68 42.75
C LEU A 60 1.25 23.68 42.30
N LEU A 61 1.61 22.70 41.52
CA LEU A 61 2.94 22.56 40.95
C LEU A 61 2.87 22.93 39.45
N LEU A 62 3.69 23.89 39.05
CA LEU A 62 3.76 24.33 37.65
C LEU A 62 5.06 23.80 37.01
N PHE A 63 4.94 22.98 36.00
CA PHE A 63 6.05 22.45 35.22
C PHE A 63 6.11 23.16 33.89
N ASP A 64 7.21 23.83 33.56
CA ASP A 64 7.43 24.40 32.23
C ASP A 64 7.76 23.29 31.26
N GLN A 65 6.87 23.09 30.30
CA GLN A 65 6.97 22.05 29.25
C GLN A 65 7.35 22.65 27.90
N THR A 66 7.62 23.94 27.85
CA THR A 66 7.83 24.67 26.57
C THR A 66 8.93 24.04 25.72
N GLU A 67 10.11 23.81 26.31
CA GLU A 67 11.23 23.20 25.59
C GLU A 67 10.95 21.73 25.22
N LEU A 68 10.34 20.98 26.15
CA LEU A 68 10.02 19.58 25.91
C LEU A 68 9.03 19.42 24.76
N ASP A 69 8.00 20.24 24.72
CA ASP A 69 7.00 20.21 23.63
C ASP A 69 7.62 20.66 22.30
N TYR A 70 8.48 21.68 22.33
CA TYR A 70 9.22 22.10 21.15
C TYR A 70 10.08 20.95 20.59
N TYR A 71 10.86 20.26 21.43
CA TYR A 71 11.69 19.14 20.96
C TYR A 71 10.88 17.93 20.53
N LYS A 72 9.71 17.68 21.14
CA LYS A 72 8.79 16.62 20.67
C LYS A 72 8.24 16.95 19.28
N GLU A 73 7.76 18.18 19.07
CA GLU A 73 7.24 18.62 17.78
C GLU A 73 8.34 18.58 16.71
N GLU A 74 9.55 19.02 17.03
CA GLU A 74 10.68 19.02 16.11
C GLU A 74 11.13 17.59 15.77
N ASN A 75 11.13 16.69 16.75
CA ASN A 75 11.42 15.28 16.53
C ASN A 75 10.38 14.63 15.59
N GLU A 76 9.08 14.93 15.76
CA GLU A 76 8.03 14.45 14.86
C GLU A 76 8.22 14.97 13.43
N LYS A 77 8.57 16.25 13.26
CA LYS A 77 8.83 16.85 11.93
C LYS A 77 10.01 16.21 11.21
N GLN A 78 11.05 15.84 11.97
CA GLN A 78 12.29 15.27 11.43
C GLN A 78 12.22 13.75 11.19
N LYS A 79 11.16 13.06 11.62
CA LYS A 79 10.99 11.63 11.34
C LYS A 79 11.07 11.33 9.85
N LEU A 80 11.73 10.24 9.52
CA LEU A 80 11.91 9.82 8.14
C LEU A 80 10.64 9.19 7.57
N VAL A 81 10.20 9.68 6.44
CA VAL A 81 9.19 9.04 5.59
C VAL A 81 9.88 8.21 4.53
N VAL A 82 9.38 7.01 4.31
CA VAL A 82 9.77 6.17 3.18
C VAL A 82 8.63 6.17 2.17
N ALA A 83 8.94 6.48 0.92
CA ALA A 83 7.99 6.39 -0.17
C ALA A 83 8.51 5.46 -1.27
N LEU A 84 7.64 4.59 -1.76
CA LEU A 84 7.86 3.79 -2.96
C LEU A 84 7.01 4.36 -4.09
N VAL A 85 7.61 4.51 -5.26
CA VAL A 85 6.95 5.06 -6.44
C VAL A 85 7.11 4.06 -7.57
N HIS A 86 5.99 3.60 -8.14
CA HIS A 86 5.97 2.62 -9.22
C HIS A 86 5.27 3.20 -10.45
N ILE A 87 5.79 2.90 -11.63
CA ILE A 87 5.11 3.13 -12.90
C ILE A 87 4.29 1.88 -13.17
N ASP A 88 2.94 2.00 -13.11
CA ASP A 88 2.03 0.84 -13.05
C ASP A 88 2.02 0.01 -14.34
N ASN A 89 2.11 0.66 -15.50
CA ASN A 89 1.99 0.05 -16.82
C ASN A 89 3.26 0.22 -17.65
N TYR A 90 4.43 0.08 -17.01
CA TYR A 90 5.73 0.30 -17.65
C TYR A 90 5.90 -0.55 -18.91
N GLU A 91 5.75 -1.86 -18.79
CA GLU A 91 5.97 -2.78 -19.93
C GLU A 91 5.01 -2.50 -21.09
N GLU A 92 3.72 -2.33 -20.80
CA GLU A 92 2.70 -2.07 -21.83
C GLU A 92 3.01 -0.80 -22.66
N VAL A 93 3.44 0.27 -21.96
CA VAL A 93 3.76 1.54 -22.62
C VAL A 93 5.07 1.45 -23.37
N PHE A 94 6.12 0.91 -22.73
CA PHE A 94 7.47 0.94 -23.28
C PHE A 94 7.67 -0.08 -24.42
N ASP A 95 6.94 -1.20 -24.43
CA ASP A 95 7.00 -2.17 -25.53
C ASP A 95 6.29 -1.67 -26.79
N SER A 96 5.35 -0.73 -26.64
CA SER A 96 4.66 -0.12 -27.77
C SER A 96 5.44 1.02 -28.46
N ILE A 97 6.59 1.43 -27.94
CA ILE A 97 7.33 2.61 -28.40
C ILE A 97 8.70 2.21 -28.97
N GLU A 98 9.15 2.95 -30.02
CA GLU A 98 10.49 2.83 -30.59
C GLU A 98 11.59 3.11 -29.54
N GLU A 99 12.73 2.44 -29.65
CA GLU A 99 13.83 2.47 -28.66
C GLU A 99 14.32 3.88 -28.31
N VAL A 100 14.44 4.75 -29.30
CA VAL A 100 14.86 6.15 -29.09
C VAL A 100 13.84 6.91 -28.25
N LYS A 101 12.56 6.70 -28.48
CA LYS A 101 11.47 7.34 -27.73
C LYS A 101 11.37 6.76 -26.31
N ARG A 102 11.71 5.47 -26.11
CA ARG A 102 11.77 4.86 -24.76
C ARG A 102 12.76 5.60 -23.86
N SER A 103 13.98 5.85 -24.37
CA SER A 103 15.01 6.58 -23.62
C SER A 103 14.57 8.00 -23.26
N LEU A 104 13.93 8.69 -24.21
CA LEU A 104 13.39 10.04 -23.97
C LEU A 104 12.30 10.03 -22.92
N LEU A 105 11.35 9.11 -23.02
CA LEU A 105 10.24 8.96 -22.08
C LEU A 105 10.74 8.66 -20.67
N THR A 106 11.70 7.74 -20.53
CA THR A 106 12.37 7.44 -19.25
C THR A 106 12.98 8.70 -18.65
N ALA A 107 13.74 9.47 -19.44
CA ALA A 107 14.38 10.70 -18.96
C ALA A 107 13.36 11.76 -18.51
N ILE A 108 12.21 11.87 -19.20
CA ILE A 108 11.15 12.79 -18.83
C ILE A 108 10.52 12.38 -17.49
N ILE A 109 10.24 11.08 -17.30
CA ILE A 109 9.66 10.56 -16.05
C ILE A 109 10.65 10.76 -14.91
N ASP A 110 11.89 10.34 -15.07
CA ASP A 110 12.96 10.49 -14.08
C ASP A 110 13.11 11.97 -13.66
N ARG A 111 13.09 12.89 -14.63
CA ARG A 111 13.13 14.34 -14.35
C ARG A 111 11.89 14.82 -13.59
N LYS A 112 10.69 14.37 -13.94
CA LYS A 112 9.46 14.77 -13.25
C LYS A 112 9.43 14.28 -11.81
N VAL A 113 9.81 13.02 -11.57
CA VAL A 113 9.90 12.46 -10.21
C VAL A 113 10.92 13.24 -9.38
N ASN A 114 12.15 13.40 -9.88
CA ASN A 114 13.17 14.16 -9.17
C ASN A 114 12.74 15.60 -8.88
N LYS A 115 12.15 16.30 -9.86
CA LYS A 115 11.70 17.68 -9.72
C LYS A 115 10.58 17.81 -8.68
N TYR A 116 9.68 16.84 -8.60
CA TYR A 116 8.59 16.85 -7.65
C TYR A 116 9.06 16.85 -6.20
N PHE A 117 10.09 16.06 -5.91
CA PHE A 117 10.66 15.95 -4.58
C PHE A 117 11.84 16.92 -4.31
N GLN A 118 12.30 17.67 -5.29
CA GLN A 118 13.51 18.52 -5.19
C GLN A 118 13.48 19.53 -4.04
N ASN A 119 12.31 20.08 -3.71
CA ASN A 119 12.15 21.11 -2.68
C ASN A 119 11.79 20.53 -1.29
N MET A 120 12.00 19.24 -1.07
CA MET A 120 11.64 18.53 0.16
C MET A 120 12.86 17.91 0.85
N ASP A 121 14.07 18.34 0.48
CA ASP A 121 15.32 17.74 0.97
C ASP A 121 15.30 16.20 0.87
N ALA A 122 14.78 15.70 -0.24
CA ALA A 122 14.50 14.31 -0.43
C ALA A 122 15.63 13.58 -1.16
N ILE A 123 15.92 12.37 -0.74
CA ILE A 123 16.75 11.43 -1.46
C ILE A 123 15.86 10.61 -2.39
N VAL A 124 16.03 10.79 -3.70
CA VAL A 124 15.34 10.00 -4.72
C VAL A 124 16.33 9.02 -5.34
N ARG A 125 16.00 7.72 -5.32
CA ARG A 125 16.82 6.68 -5.93
C ARG A 125 15.95 5.78 -6.79
N LYS A 126 16.41 5.52 -8.01
CA LYS A 126 15.82 4.53 -8.89
C LYS A 126 16.30 3.15 -8.47
N LEU A 127 15.38 2.25 -8.16
CA LEU A 127 15.67 0.87 -7.76
C LEU A 127 15.65 -0.07 -8.96
N ASP A 128 14.71 0.17 -9.88
CA ASP A 128 14.53 -0.61 -11.10
C ASP A 128 14.04 0.31 -12.22
N ARG A 129 13.78 -0.24 -13.41
CA ARG A 129 13.30 0.52 -14.58
C ARG A 129 12.03 1.30 -14.31
N ASP A 130 11.14 0.74 -13.51
CA ASP A 130 9.81 1.23 -13.19
C ASP A 130 9.64 1.66 -11.72
N LYS A 131 10.68 1.52 -10.86
CA LYS A 131 10.58 1.69 -9.41
C LYS A 131 11.56 2.68 -8.84
N PHE A 132 11.05 3.52 -7.93
CA PHE A 132 11.87 4.48 -7.18
C PHE A 132 11.60 4.32 -5.69
N ILE A 133 12.62 4.62 -4.89
CA ILE A 133 12.50 4.89 -3.47
C ILE A 133 12.80 6.36 -3.21
N VAL A 134 11.99 6.96 -2.35
CA VAL A 134 12.15 8.35 -1.92
C VAL A 134 12.16 8.40 -0.41
N LEU A 135 13.15 9.11 0.14
CA LEU A 135 13.30 9.31 1.57
C LEU A 135 13.30 10.81 1.85
N PHE A 136 12.47 11.26 2.78
CA PHE A 136 12.36 12.67 3.15
C PHE A 136 11.77 12.82 4.56
N GLN A 137 11.79 14.04 5.12
CA GLN A 137 11.30 14.31 6.46
C GLN A 137 9.77 14.48 6.49
N GLN A 138 9.15 14.03 7.59
CA GLN A 138 7.69 14.02 7.78
C GLN A 138 7.05 15.41 7.66
N GLN A 139 7.78 16.49 7.98
CA GLN A 139 7.29 17.86 7.84
C GLN A 139 6.80 18.21 6.43
N TYR A 140 7.26 17.49 5.40
CA TYR A 140 6.84 17.72 4.01
C TYR A 140 5.59 16.95 3.61
N MET A 141 5.10 16.01 4.46
CA MET A 141 3.90 15.22 4.13
C MET A 141 2.67 16.07 3.93
N GLN A 142 2.44 17.04 4.82
CA GLN A 142 1.29 17.94 4.73
C GLN A 142 1.24 18.67 3.38
N ARG A 143 2.39 19.12 2.88
CA ARG A 143 2.48 19.77 1.56
C ARG A 143 2.08 18.83 0.42
N LEU A 144 2.47 17.56 0.49
CA LEU A 144 2.09 16.55 -0.51
C LEU A 144 0.59 16.28 -0.50
N GLU A 145 -0.01 16.23 0.70
CA GLU A 145 -1.45 16.03 0.87
C GLU A 145 -2.25 17.22 0.37
N GLU A 146 -1.82 18.46 0.67
CA GLU A 146 -2.42 19.70 0.17
C GLU A 146 -2.35 19.79 -1.36
N ASP A 147 -1.22 19.39 -1.96
CA ASP A 147 -1.01 19.28 -3.41
C ASP A 147 -1.78 18.11 -4.03
N LYS A 148 -2.40 17.24 -3.22
CA LYS A 148 -3.12 16.03 -3.65
C LYS A 148 -2.31 15.14 -4.59
N PHE A 149 -1.00 15.11 -4.37
CA PHE A 149 -0.07 14.32 -5.17
C PHE A 149 -0.18 14.61 -6.67
N SER A 150 -0.09 15.87 -7.04
CA SER A 150 -0.26 16.38 -8.43
C SER A 150 0.66 15.72 -9.45
N ILE A 151 1.75 15.08 -9.01
CA ILE A 151 2.64 14.30 -9.87
C ILE A 151 1.89 13.17 -10.60
N LEU A 152 0.85 12.59 -9.99
CA LEU A 152 0.05 11.52 -10.60
C LEU A 152 -0.53 11.98 -11.94
N GLU A 153 -1.18 13.13 -11.95
CA GLU A 153 -1.72 13.76 -13.17
C GLU A 153 -0.59 14.28 -14.06
N GLY A 154 0.48 14.80 -13.46
CA GLY A 154 1.65 15.28 -14.18
C GLY A 154 2.35 14.20 -15.00
N ILE A 155 2.39 12.95 -14.51
CA ILE A 155 2.93 11.79 -15.24
C ILE A 155 1.92 11.33 -16.30
N LYS A 156 0.64 11.22 -15.96
CA LYS A 156 -0.44 10.80 -16.85
C LYS A 156 -0.50 11.66 -18.13
N SER A 157 -0.30 12.97 -17.98
CA SER A 157 -0.29 13.93 -19.10
C SER A 157 0.98 13.86 -19.96
N THR A 158 1.97 13.00 -19.65
CA THR A 158 3.23 12.92 -20.39
C THR A 158 3.03 12.25 -21.75
N LYS A 159 3.39 12.95 -22.82
CA LYS A 159 3.36 12.43 -24.20
C LYS A 159 4.77 12.54 -24.80
N ALA A 160 5.35 11.42 -25.16
CA ALA A 160 6.63 11.32 -25.83
C ALA A 160 6.60 10.25 -26.94
N GLY A 161 5.46 10.21 -27.68
CA GLY A 161 5.22 9.20 -28.71
C GLY A 161 4.53 7.93 -28.19
N ASN A 162 4.09 7.94 -26.93
CA ASN A 162 3.28 6.88 -26.36
C ASN A 162 1.79 7.10 -26.71
N GLU A 163 1.12 6.02 -27.14
CA GLU A 163 -0.32 6.03 -27.37
C GLU A 163 -1.10 5.80 -26.06
N LEU A 164 -0.50 5.00 -25.15
CA LEU A 164 -1.08 4.71 -23.84
C LEU A 164 -0.65 5.75 -22.81
N GLU A 165 -1.58 6.14 -21.94
CA GLU A 165 -1.27 7.00 -20.80
C GLU A 165 -0.40 6.25 -19.79
N ILE A 166 0.61 6.94 -19.25
CA ILE A 166 1.47 6.39 -18.21
C ILE A 166 0.80 6.64 -16.87
N THR A 167 0.69 5.63 -16.04
CA THR A 167 0.17 5.75 -14.68
C THR A 167 1.25 5.50 -13.64
N LEU A 168 1.12 6.19 -12.51
CA LEU A 168 2.06 6.15 -11.40
C LEU A 168 1.31 5.83 -10.12
N SER A 169 1.84 4.92 -9.32
CA SER A 169 1.36 4.66 -7.96
C SER A 169 2.43 5.02 -6.95
N MET A 170 2.00 5.51 -5.78
CA MET A 170 2.88 5.91 -4.70
C MET A 170 2.41 5.30 -3.39
N GLY A 171 3.32 4.70 -2.62
CA GLY A 171 3.06 4.18 -1.29
C GLY A 171 3.96 4.86 -0.26
N PHE A 172 3.38 5.48 0.76
CA PHE A 172 4.10 6.18 1.83
C PHE A 172 3.97 5.44 3.15
N GLY A 173 5.09 5.23 3.84
CA GLY A 173 5.15 4.70 5.19
C GLY A 173 5.61 5.77 6.17
N ILE A 174 4.79 6.04 7.19
CA ILE A 174 5.01 7.06 8.22
C ILE A 174 4.68 6.52 9.62
N GLY A 175 5.16 7.20 10.65
CA GLY A 175 4.76 6.95 12.04
C GLY A 175 5.20 5.61 12.62
N GLY A 176 6.08 4.88 11.97
CA GLY A 176 6.68 3.66 12.51
C GLY A 176 7.74 3.93 13.57
N ASN A 177 7.98 2.95 14.41
CA ASN A 177 9.00 3.00 15.47
C ASN A 177 10.43 2.86 14.94
N SER A 178 10.60 2.50 13.67
CA SER A 178 11.90 2.36 13.00
C SER A 178 11.79 2.68 11.51
N TYR A 179 12.94 2.95 10.87
CA TYR A 179 13.02 3.15 9.42
C TYR A 179 12.60 1.90 8.64
N VAL A 180 12.90 0.71 9.17
CA VAL A 180 12.50 -0.57 8.58
C VAL A 180 10.98 -0.69 8.58
N GLN A 181 10.33 -0.34 9.69
CA GLN A 181 8.87 -0.37 9.78
C GLN A 181 8.20 0.63 8.83
N ASN A 182 8.76 1.83 8.66
CA ASN A 182 8.28 2.77 7.65
C ASN A 182 8.46 2.22 6.22
N ALA A 183 9.54 1.50 5.94
CA ALA A 183 9.73 0.84 4.65
C ALA A 183 8.70 -0.29 4.41
N GLU A 184 8.37 -1.06 5.44
CA GLU A 184 7.30 -2.07 5.38
C GLU A 184 5.93 -1.43 5.16
N PHE A 185 5.64 -0.33 5.86
CA PHE A 185 4.40 0.43 5.63
C PHE A 185 4.31 0.96 4.20
N ALA A 186 5.42 1.50 3.67
CA ALA A 186 5.47 1.95 2.28
C ALA A 186 5.23 0.81 1.29
N ARG A 187 5.74 -0.40 1.56
CA ARG A 187 5.50 -1.59 0.75
C ARG A 187 4.03 -2.00 0.78
N VAL A 188 3.43 -2.08 1.96
CA VAL A 188 1.99 -2.36 2.08
C VAL A 188 1.16 -1.28 1.38
N ALA A 189 1.54 -0.02 1.52
CA ALA A 189 0.84 1.10 0.88
C ALA A 189 0.88 1.03 -0.65
N ILE A 190 2.04 0.71 -1.24
CA ILE A 190 2.15 0.57 -2.70
C ILE A 190 1.38 -0.64 -3.21
N ASP A 191 1.39 -1.77 -2.50
CA ASP A 191 0.62 -2.95 -2.85
C ASP A 191 -0.89 -2.66 -2.81
N LEU A 192 -1.36 -1.90 -1.82
CA LEU A 192 -2.74 -1.42 -1.76
C LEU A 192 -3.09 -0.49 -2.92
N ALA A 193 -2.17 0.40 -3.33
CA ALA A 193 -2.37 1.26 -4.49
C ALA A 193 -2.52 0.45 -5.78
N LEU A 194 -1.62 -0.49 -6.02
CA LEU A 194 -1.62 -1.36 -7.20
C LEU A 194 -2.83 -2.30 -7.21
N GLY A 195 -3.16 -2.92 -6.06
CA GLY A 195 -4.31 -3.80 -5.91
C GLY A 195 -5.66 -3.12 -6.17
N ARG A 196 -5.75 -1.79 -6.06
CA ARG A 196 -6.94 -0.98 -6.38
C ARG A 196 -6.95 -0.43 -7.81
N GLY A 197 -6.01 -0.87 -8.64
CA GLY A 197 -5.93 -0.49 -10.05
C GLY A 197 -4.89 0.58 -10.37
N GLY A 198 -4.06 0.96 -9.41
CA GLY A 198 -2.98 1.94 -9.61
C GLY A 198 -3.45 3.40 -9.71
N SER A 199 -2.56 4.28 -10.20
CA SER A 199 -2.79 5.71 -10.41
C SER A 199 -3.25 6.46 -9.15
N GLN A 200 -2.67 6.13 -7.99
CA GLN A 200 -3.03 6.71 -6.70
C GLN A 200 -1.86 6.77 -5.73
N ALA A 201 -1.96 7.63 -4.74
CA ALA A 201 -1.06 7.67 -3.60
C ALA A 201 -1.77 7.10 -2.37
N VAL A 202 -1.08 6.26 -1.63
CA VAL A 202 -1.57 5.63 -0.40
C VAL A 202 -0.58 5.94 0.72
N ILE A 203 -1.08 6.43 1.83
CA ILE A 203 -0.30 6.68 3.04
C ILE A 203 -0.71 5.65 4.08
N LYS A 204 0.25 4.93 4.63
CA LYS A 204 0.05 4.01 5.74
C LYS A 204 0.86 4.45 6.95
N ASN A 205 0.17 4.56 8.09
CA ASN A 205 0.78 4.64 9.40
C ASN A 205 0.42 3.38 10.24
N ASN A 206 0.71 3.37 11.53
CA ASN A 206 0.44 2.21 12.40
C ASN A 206 -1.01 1.71 12.35
N SER A 207 -2.00 2.63 12.39
CA SER A 207 -3.42 2.30 12.54
C SER A 207 -4.23 2.57 11.27
N ASP A 208 -3.81 3.54 10.46
CA ASP A 208 -4.65 4.12 9.42
C ASP A 208 -4.03 3.99 8.02
N VAL A 209 -4.92 3.98 7.04
CA VAL A 209 -4.54 4.03 5.62
C VAL A 209 -5.37 5.11 4.94
N SER A 210 -4.68 6.08 4.35
CA SER A 210 -5.30 7.16 3.58
C SER A 210 -5.02 7.01 2.09
N TYR A 211 -6.01 7.35 1.26
CA TYR A 211 -5.95 7.19 -0.19
C TYR A 211 -6.16 8.54 -0.89
N TYR A 212 -5.29 8.85 -1.85
CA TYR A 212 -5.32 10.07 -2.65
C TYR A 212 -5.24 9.72 -4.14
N GLY A 213 -5.88 10.51 -4.99
CA GLY A 213 -5.98 10.28 -6.43
C GLY A 213 -7.39 9.88 -6.86
N VAL A 214 -7.61 9.85 -8.15
CA VAL A 214 -8.92 9.54 -8.72
C VAL A 214 -9.26 8.07 -8.43
N ARG A 215 -10.34 7.83 -7.72
CA ARG A 215 -10.92 6.47 -7.64
C ARG A 215 -11.12 5.96 -9.06
N GLY A 216 -10.40 4.91 -9.40
CA GLY A 216 -10.29 4.36 -10.75
C GLY A 216 -11.58 3.80 -11.36
N LYS A 217 -12.66 4.59 -11.40
CA LYS A 217 -13.79 4.24 -12.28
C LYS A 217 -13.39 4.21 -13.75
N GLU A 218 -12.41 5.02 -14.16
CA GLU A 218 -11.89 4.99 -15.54
C GLU A 218 -10.85 3.88 -15.76
N ILE A 219 -9.97 3.62 -14.78
CA ILE A 219 -8.97 2.54 -14.88
C ILE A 219 -9.66 1.17 -14.82
N GLU A 220 -10.64 0.99 -13.93
CA GLU A 220 -11.48 -0.22 -13.93
C GLU A 220 -12.24 -0.40 -15.25
N ARG A 221 -12.75 0.67 -15.85
CA ARG A 221 -13.38 0.60 -17.17
C ARG A 221 -12.37 0.23 -18.26
N ASN A 222 -11.20 0.87 -18.31
CA ASN A 222 -10.18 0.56 -19.30
C ASN A 222 -9.60 -0.84 -19.12
N THR A 223 -9.31 -1.27 -17.90
CA THR A 223 -8.84 -2.65 -17.63
C THR A 223 -9.92 -3.68 -17.95
N ARG A 224 -11.17 -3.43 -17.59
CA ARG A 224 -12.29 -4.32 -17.94
C ARG A 224 -12.58 -4.32 -19.44
N VAL A 225 -12.47 -3.18 -20.13
CA VAL A 225 -12.64 -3.13 -21.59
C VAL A 225 -11.48 -3.85 -22.27
N LYS A 226 -10.23 -3.60 -21.87
CA LYS A 226 -9.06 -4.32 -22.40
C LYS A 226 -9.14 -5.82 -22.10
N ALA A 227 -9.52 -6.21 -20.88
CA ALA A 227 -9.71 -7.62 -20.53
C ALA A 227 -10.80 -8.27 -21.39
N ARG A 228 -11.91 -7.59 -21.64
CA ARG A 228 -12.97 -8.08 -22.54
C ARG A 228 -12.50 -8.20 -23.97
N VAL A 229 -11.77 -7.21 -24.48
CA VAL A 229 -11.22 -7.25 -25.85
C VAL A 229 -10.21 -8.39 -25.99
N LYS A 230 -9.29 -8.58 -25.02
CA LYS A 230 -8.36 -9.72 -25.01
C LYS A 230 -9.08 -11.07 -24.89
N ALA A 231 -10.09 -11.16 -24.02
CA ALA A 231 -10.91 -12.35 -23.86
C ALA A 231 -11.70 -12.67 -25.14
N GLN A 232 -12.23 -11.64 -25.80
CA GLN A 232 -12.93 -11.82 -27.09
C GLN A 232 -11.96 -12.28 -28.18
N ALA A 233 -10.78 -11.69 -28.28
CA ALA A 233 -9.75 -12.10 -29.24
C ALA A 233 -9.29 -13.55 -28.98
N LEU A 234 -9.07 -13.90 -27.69
CA LEU A 234 -8.72 -15.26 -27.30
C LEU A 234 -9.85 -16.25 -27.70
N ARG A 235 -11.10 -15.89 -27.42
CA ARG A 235 -12.26 -16.67 -27.81
C ARG A 235 -12.30 -16.91 -29.33
N GLU A 236 -12.11 -15.86 -30.14
CA GLU A 236 -12.08 -15.99 -31.62
C GLU A 236 -10.95 -16.90 -32.07
N ILE A 237 -9.75 -16.84 -31.46
CA ILE A 237 -8.66 -17.76 -31.76
C ILE A 237 -9.05 -19.20 -31.40
N MET A 238 -9.60 -19.42 -30.19
CA MET A 238 -10.06 -20.73 -29.74
C MET A 238 -11.14 -21.32 -30.66
N GLU A 239 -12.08 -20.51 -31.13
CA GLU A 239 -13.15 -20.93 -32.04
C GLU A 239 -12.63 -21.39 -33.41
N THR A 240 -11.47 -20.89 -33.87
CA THR A 240 -10.86 -21.27 -35.16
C THR A 240 -9.99 -22.50 -35.07
N ARG A 241 -9.74 -23.07 -33.91
CA ARG A 241 -8.86 -24.22 -33.69
C ARG A 241 -9.65 -25.48 -33.36
N GLU A 242 -9.10 -26.63 -33.70
CA GLU A 242 -9.73 -27.93 -33.43
C GLU A 242 -9.38 -28.45 -32.04
N GLU A 243 -8.11 -28.32 -31.65
CA GLU A 243 -7.56 -28.79 -30.40
C GLU A 243 -6.93 -27.64 -29.63
N ILE A 244 -7.09 -27.63 -28.31
CA ILE A 244 -6.50 -26.62 -27.41
C ILE A 244 -5.69 -27.33 -26.35
N ILE A 245 -4.41 -26.99 -26.25
CA ILE A 245 -3.49 -27.48 -25.22
C ILE A 245 -3.16 -26.32 -24.30
N ILE A 246 -3.40 -26.49 -23.00
CA ILE A 246 -3.10 -25.48 -21.97
C ILE A 246 -1.96 -26.01 -21.13
N MET A 247 -0.88 -25.21 -21.00
CA MET A 247 0.29 -25.60 -20.22
C MET A 247 0.77 -24.47 -19.34
N GLY A 248 1.30 -24.82 -18.16
CA GLY A 248 1.96 -23.89 -17.25
C GLY A 248 3.46 -24.19 -17.14
N HIS A 249 4.07 -23.76 -16.04
CA HIS A 249 5.45 -24.14 -15.72
C HIS A 249 5.56 -25.61 -15.24
N PRO A 250 6.72 -26.26 -15.36
CA PRO A 250 6.88 -27.72 -15.15
C PRO A 250 6.45 -28.25 -13.78
N ILE A 251 6.62 -27.45 -12.72
CA ILE A 251 6.18 -27.76 -11.35
C ILE A 251 4.95 -26.89 -11.07
N ALA A 252 3.78 -27.34 -11.53
CA ALA A 252 2.55 -26.58 -11.37
C ALA A 252 2.27 -26.26 -9.90
N ASP A 253 1.94 -25.00 -9.65
CA ASP A 253 1.39 -24.53 -8.38
C ASP A 253 -0.11 -24.25 -8.50
N VAL A 254 -0.73 -23.73 -7.42
CA VAL A 254 -2.16 -23.48 -7.37
C VAL A 254 -2.59 -22.38 -8.35
N ASP A 255 -1.73 -21.39 -8.59
CA ASP A 255 -2.05 -20.27 -9.47
C ASP A 255 -2.02 -20.69 -10.93
N SER A 256 -0.97 -21.41 -11.34
CA SER A 256 -0.83 -22.01 -12.68
C SER A 256 -1.98 -22.99 -12.98
N PHE A 257 -2.27 -23.86 -12.02
CA PHE A 257 -3.36 -24.83 -12.12
C PHE A 257 -4.72 -24.14 -12.24
N GLY A 258 -5.00 -23.15 -11.40
CA GLY A 258 -6.26 -22.39 -11.42
C GLY A 258 -6.47 -21.63 -12.72
N ALA A 259 -5.41 -21.03 -13.28
CA ALA A 259 -5.45 -20.37 -14.59
C ALA A 259 -5.76 -21.37 -15.72
N ALA A 260 -5.10 -22.55 -15.70
CA ALA A 260 -5.33 -23.61 -16.68
C ALA A 260 -6.77 -24.13 -16.63
N ILE A 261 -7.30 -24.41 -15.44
CA ILE A 261 -8.70 -24.84 -15.25
C ILE A 261 -9.68 -23.78 -15.77
N GLY A 262 -9.44 -22.50 -15.46
CA GLY A 262 -10.29 -21.41 -15.95
C GLY A 262 -10.40 -21.37 -17.47
N LEU A 263 -9.27 -21.54 -18.18
CA LEU A 263 -9.22 -21.59 -19.64
C LEU A 263 -9.85 -22.86 -20.20
N PHE A 264 -9.63 -24.01 -19.55
CA PHE A 264 -10.29 -25.27 -19.92
C PHE A 264 -11.81 -25.11 -19.83
N CYS A 265 -12.35 -24.54 -18.75
CA CYS A 265 -13.78 -24.29 -18.62
C CYS A 265 -14.30 -23.34 -19.71
N ALA A 266 -13.53 -22.30 -20.04
CA ALA A 266 -13.89 -21.38 -21.13
C ALA A 266 -13.92 -22.06 -22.50
N ALA A 267 -12.94 -22.93 -22.81
CA ALA A 267 -12.91 -23.74 -24.02
C ALA A 267 -14.10 -24.68 -24.11
N ARG A 268 -14.44 -25.35 -23.02
CA ARG A 268 -15.58 -26.24 -22.91
C ARG A 268 -16.91 -25.52 -23.13
N GLU A 269 -17.09 -24.32 -22.63
CA GLU A 269 -18.28 -23.49 -22.82
C GLU A 269 -18.53 -23.19 -24.32
N ILE A 270 -17.48 -22.98 -25.08
CA ILE A 270 -17.55 -22.81 -26.54
C ILE A 270 -17.48 -24.14 -27.33
N ARG A 271 -17.63 -25.27 -26.63
CA ARG A 271 -17.64 -26.64 -27.17
C ARG A 271 -16.37 -27.01 -27.94
N LYS A 272 -15.21 -26.56 -27.46
CA LYS A 272 -13.90 -26.93 -27.98
C LYS A 272 -13.28 -28.02 -27.15
N ASN A 273 -12.50 -28.90 -27.81
CA ASN A 273 -11.71 -29.88 -27.12
C ASN A 273 -10.46 -29.20 -26.53
N ALA A 274 -10.27 -29.33 -25.20
CA ALA A 274 -9.14 -28.74 -24.53
C ALA A 274 -8.53 -29.75 -23.56
N LYS A 275 -7.21 -29.68 -23.41
CA LYS A 275 -6.44 -30.54 -22.50
C LYS A 275 -5.44 -29.71 -21.72
N ILE A 276 -5.16 -30.13 -20.49
CA ILE A 276 -4.21 -29.45 -19.59
C ILE A 276 -2.98 -30.35 -19.45
N VAL A 277 -1.81 -29.80 -19.74
CA VAL A 277 -0.53 -30.48 -19.52
C VAL A 277 -0.17 -30.43 -18.06
N LEU A 278 -0.03 -31.60 -17.44
CA LEU A 278 0.29 -31.75 -16.03
C LEU A 278 1.21 -32.97 -15.84
N ASN A 279 2.54 -32.71 -15.83
CA ASN A 279 3.53 -33.79 -15.72
C ASN A 279 3.69 -34.31 -14.29
N THR A 280 3.55 -33.41 -13.31
CA THR A 280 3.78 -33.77 -11.88
C THR A 280 2.67 -33.16 -11.03
N VAL A 281 1.99 -34.02 -10.27
CA VAL A 281 0.99 -33.60 -9.29
C VAL A 281 1.66 -33.51 -7.93
N THR A 282 1.89 -32.29 -7.43
CA THR A 282 2.42 -32.05 -6.09
C THR A 282 1.39 -32.42 -5.01
N SER A 283 1.85 -32.64 -3.77
CA SER A 283 0.95 -32.96 -2.65
C SER A 283 -0.10 -31.87 -2.38
N SER A 284 0.23 -30.62 -2.67
CA SER A 284 -0.67 -29.47 -2.54
C SER A 284 -1.74 -29.41 -3.64
N LEU A 285 -1.43 -29.89 -4.83
CA LEU A 285 -2.37 -29.90 -5.95
C LEU A 285 -3.27 -31.14 -6.00
N ARG A 286 -2.84 -32.25 -5.40
CA ARG A 286 -3.56 -33.52 -5.46
C ARG A 286 -5.04 -33.42 -5.09
N PRO A 287 -5.45 -32.78 -3.99
CA PRO A 287 -6.88 -32.64 -3.65
C PRO A 287 -7.67 -31.84 -4.69
N LEU A 288 -7.02 -30.86 -5.33
CA LEU A 288 -7.64 -30.06 -6.39
C LEU A 288 -7.82 -30.87 -7.66
N VAL A 289 -6.79 -31.59 -8.11
CA VAL A 289 -6.85 -32.47 -9.30
C VAL A 289 -7.92 -33.54 -9.14
N GLU A 290 -8.00 -34.19 -7.97
CA GLU A 290 -9.00 -35.21 -7.66
C GLU A 290 -10.46 -34.68 -7.72
N SER A 291 -10.67 -33.38 -7.53
CA SER A 291 -11.99 -32.75 -7.63
C SER A 291 -12.49 -32.65 -9.08
N PHE A 292 -11.60 -32.72 -10.07
CA PHE A 292 -11.92 -32.69 -11.49
C PHE A 292 -11.95 -34.12 -12.06
N SER A 293 -12.87 -34.92 -11.58
CA SER A 293 -13.04 -36.32 -11.98
C SER A 293 -14.23 -36.52 -12.92
N GLU A 294 -14.30 -37.67 -13.55
CA GLU A 294 -15.43 -38.09 -14.38
C GLU A 294 -16.75 -38.07 -13.59
N ALA A 295 -16.71 -38.46 -12.32
CA ALA A 295 -17.86 -38.38 -11.42
C ALA A 295 -18.37 -36.94 -11.22
N ALA A 296 -17.53 -35.92 -11.38
CA ALA A 296 -17.86 -34.52 -11.36
C ALA A 296 -18.20 -33.95 -12.76
N GLY A 297 -18.25 -34.80 -13.77
CA GLY A 297 -18.63 -34.43 -15.15
C GLY A 297 -17.49 -33.86 -15.99
N TYR A 298 -16.23 -34.14 -15.66
CA TYR A 298 -15.06 -33.76 -16.43
C TYR A 298 -14.54 -34.94 -17.24
N PRO A 299 -13.92 -34.71 -18.44
CA PRO A 299 -13.36 -35.77 -19.24
C PRO A 299 -12.21 -36.50 -18.53
N GLU A 300 -12.11 -37.82 -18.72
CA GLU A 300 -11.01 -38.61 -18.15
C GLU A 300 -9.64 -38.19 -18.71
N ASP A 301 -9.60 -37.74 -19.97
CA ASP A 301 -8.42 -37.27 -20.70
C ASP A 301 -8.19 -35.75 -20.58
N MET A 302 -8.78 -35.09 -19.56
CA MET A 302 -8.60 -33.66 -19.28
C MET A 302 -7.14 -33.32 -19.00
N PHE A 303 -6.45 -34.17 -18.25
CA PHE A 303 -5.05 -34.02 -17.90
C PHE A 303 -4.19 -34.96 -18.71
N ILE A 304 -3.17 -34.43 -19.38
CA ILE A 304 -2.24 -35.15 -20.22
C ILE A 304 -0.79 -34.86 -19.84
N THR A 305 0.14 -35.73 -20.20
CA THR A 305 1.59 -35.44 -20.05
C THR A 305 2.10 -34.60 -21.21
N ALA A 306 3.31 -34.03 -21.08
CA ALA A 306 3.94 -33.29 -22.15
C ALA A 306 4.19 -34.17 -23.40
N GLU A 307 4.56 -35.45 -23.20
CA GLU A 307 4.77 -36.40 -24.27
C GLU A 307 3.45 -36.65 -25.06
N GLN A 308 2.36 -36.83 -24.34
CA GLN A 308 1.03 -36.96 -24.97
C GLN A 308 0.61 -35.68 -25.70
N ALA A 309 0.96 -34.50 -25.12
CA ALA A 309 0.67 -33.22 -25.77
C ALA A 309 1.46 -33.05 -27.08
N GLU A 310 2.74 -33.47 -27.12
CA GLU A 310 3.56 -33.46 -28.34
C GLU A 310 3.01 -34.40 -29.42
N GLU A 311 2.47 -35.57 -29.04
CA GLU A 311 1.89 -36.50 -29.97
C GLU A 311 0.62 -35.98 -30.65
N ILE A 312 -0.20 -35.21 -29.96
CA ILE A 312 -1.48 -34.68 -30.48
C ILE A 312 -1.34 -33.29 -31.11
N ALA A 313 -0.24 -32.56 -30.82
CA ALA A 313 -0.05 -31.21 -31.32
C ALA A 313 0.25 -31.20 -32.82
N ASP A 314 -0.51 -30.42 -33.56
CA ASP A 314 -0.34 -30.18 -34.99
C ASP A 314 -0.46 -28.70 -35.36
N ALA A 315 -0.49 -28.40 -36.67
CA ALA A 315 -0.60 -27.01 -37.15
C ALA A 315 -1.97 -26.35 -36.84
N GLN A 316 -2.98 -27.13 -36.48
CA GLN A 316 -4.31 -26.62 -36.09
C GLN A 316 -4.50 -26.56 -34.58
N THR A 317 -3.54 -27.03 -33.81
CA THR A 317 -3.57 -26.99 -32.35
C THR A 317 -3.23 -25.61 -31.83
N LEU A 318 -4.02 -25.09 -30.89
CA LEU A 318 -3.73 -23.89 -30.14
C LEU A 318 -3.04 -24.25 -28.81
N VAL A 319 -1.81 -23.80 -28.63
CA VAL A 319 -1.12 -23.91 -27.33
C VAL A 319 -1.27 -22.62 -26.56
N ILE A 320 -1.84 -22.68 -25.35
CA ILE A 320 -1.98 -21.55 -24.43
C ILE A 320 -1.06 -21.80 -23.26
N VAL A 321 -0.12 -20.86 -23.07
CA VAL A 321 0.84 -20.93 -21.96
C VAL A 321 0.41 -19.98 -20.87
N VAL A 322 0.33 -20.48 -19.63
CA VAL A 322 -0.09 -19.70 -18.45
C VAL A 322 0.99 -19.71 -17.39
N ASP A 323 1.06 -18.64 -16.63
CA ASP A 323 1.90 -18.48 -15.44
C ASP A 323 3.39 -18.82 -15.65
N THR A 324 3.93 -18.43 -16.80
CA THR A 324 5.38 -18.52 -17.06
C THR A 324 5.86 -17.33 -17.87
N ASN A 325 7.06 -16.89 -17.57
CA ASN A 325 7.75 -15.79 -18.26
C ASN A 325 8.97 -16.27 -19.08
N ARG A 326 9.18 -17.58 -19.18
CA ARG A 326 10.31 -18.16 -19.90
C ARG A 326 9.83 -19.01 -21.07
N PRO A 327 10.21 -18.67 -22.31
CA PRO A 327 9.80 -19.44 -23.50
C PRO A 327 10.55 -20.77 -23.69
N SER A 328 11.46 -21.12 -22.81
CA SER A 328 12.33 -22.30 -22.90
C SER A 328 11.87 -23.47 -22.04
N TYR A 329 10.59 -23.72 -22.05
CA TYR A 329 10.02 -24.94 -21.46
C TYR A 329 9.34 -25.74 -22.53
#